data_b4ae30e4ecea348f910f477f2cedd15b
#
_entry.id   b4ae30e4ecea348f910f477f2cedd15b
#
_cell.length_a   1.000
_cell.length_b   1.000
_cell.length_c   1.000
_cell.angle_alpha   90.00
_cell.angle_beta   90.00
_cell.angle_gamma   90.00
#
_symmetry.space_group_name_H-M   'P 1'
#
loop_
_entity.id
_entity.type
_entity.pdbx_description
1 polymer ?
#
loop_
_entity_poly.entity_id
_entity_poly.type
_entity_poly.pdbx_seq_one_letter_code
_entity_poly.pdbx_strand_id
1 'polypeptide(L)'
;MGYETKYDVIVCGGGTSGVAAAIASARNGAKTLLIERTGVLGGQMSLSGPPGFAYARLFNAQGKRDVGGIVEETYQRLLKSGHALPEWRSPIREKAAYTFSYIDPDWWVALVFEMMEEEGV
;
A
#
# COMPACT_ATOMS: atom_id res chain seq x y z
N MET A 1 -4.24 -30.21 12.37
CA MET A 1 -4.36 -28.76 12.40
C MET A 1 -5.75 -28.38 11.91
N GLY A 2 -6.57 -27.76 12.76
CA GLY A 2 -7.85 -27.21 12.33
C GLY A 2 -7.61 -25.85 11.72
N TYR A 3 -8.03 -25.65 10.48
CA TYR A 3 -8.06 -24.30 9.91
C TYR A 3 -9.19 -23.52 10.57
N GLU A 4 -8.93 -22.26 10.88
CA GLU A 4 -9.95 -21.32 11.31
C GLU A 4 -10.95 -21.13 10.16
N THR A 5 -12.24 -21.31 10.43
CA THR A 5 -13.28 -21.28 9.39
C THR A 5 -14.29 -20.15 9.57
N LYS A 6 -14.07 -19.29 10.56
CA LYS A 6 -14.99 -18.19 10.86
C LYS A 6 -14.22 -16.86 10.86
N TYR A 7 -14.64 -15.96 10.00
CA TYR A 7 -14.13 -14.59 9.88
C TYR A 7 -15.29 -13.62 9.86
N ASP A 8 -15.07 -12.43 10.39
CA ASP A 8 -16.04 -11.34 10.34
C ASP A 8 -16.05 -10.68 8.98
N VAL A 9 -14.88 -10.58 8.34
CA VAL A 9 -14.68 -9.98 7.03
C VAL A 9 -13.77 -10.86 6.17
N ILE A 10 -14.17 -11.07 4.93
CA ILE A 10 -13.34 -11.71 3.89
C ILE A 10 -13.10 -10.72 2.77
N VAL A 11 -11.83 -10.39 2.53
CA VAL A 11 -11.38 -9.53 1.44
C VAL A 11 -10.90 -10.39 0.28
N CYS A 12 -11.55 -10.27 -0.88
CA CYS A 12 -11.18 -11.02 -2.08
C CYS A 12 -10.34 -10.14 -3.01
N GLY A 13 -9.07 -10.49 -3.13
CA GLY A 13 -8.06 -9.81 -3.92
C GLY A 13 -7.08 -9.01 -3.06
N GLY A 14 -5.80 -9.36 -3.15
CA GLY A 14 -4.70 -8.73 -2.41
C GLY A 14 -4.00 -7.60 -3.15
N GLY A 15 -4.70 -6.90 -4.05
CA GLY A 15 -4.20 -5.68 -4.67
C GLY A 15 -4.10 -4.52 -3.67
N THR A 16 -3.65 -3.36 -4.12
CA THR A 16 -3.46 -2.18 -3.25
C THR A 16 -4.70 -1.83 -2.43
N SER A 17 -5.88 -1.89 -3.05
CA SER A 17 -7.15 -1.62 -2.35
C SER A 17 -7.53 -2.72 -1.37
N GLY A 18 -7.32 -4.00 -1.74
CA GLY A 18 -7.62 -5.12 -0.87
C GLY A 18 -6.72 -5.17 0.36
N VAL A 19 -5.43 -4.91 0.20
CA VAL A 19 -4.48 -4.78 1.31
C VAL A 19 -4.94 -3.68 2.27
N ALA A 20 -5.26 -2.48 1.75
CA ALA A 20 -5.74 -1.39 2.58
C ALA A 20 -7.07 -1.72 3.30
N ALA A 21 -7.99 -2.40 2.60
CA ALA A 21 -9.26 -2.82 3.18
C ALA A 21 -9.07 -3.85 4.29
N ALA A 22 -8.19 -4.85 4.09
CA ALA A 22 -7.91 -5.88 5.08
C ALA A 22 -7.28 -5.29 6.34
N ILE A 23 -6.25 -4.45 6.19
CA ILE A 23 -5.60 -3.77 7.31
C ILE A 23 -6.61 -2.89 8.06
N ALA A 24 -7.41 -2.09 7.33
CA ALA A 24 -8.41 -1.23 7.96
C ALA A 24 -9.48 -2.04 8.72
N SER A 25 -9.93 -3.15 8.15
CA SER A 25 -10.88 -4.04 8.79
C SER A 25 -10.33 -4.61 10.09
N ALA A 26 -9.12 -5.15 10.06
CA ALA A 26 -8.48 -5.73 11.25
C ALA A 26 -8.22 -4.67 12.33
N ARG A 27 -7.76 -3.47 11.96
CA ARG A 27 -7.60 -2.33 12.90
C ARG A 27 -8.88 -1.90 13.58
N ASN A 28 -10.02 -2.17 12.97
CA ASN A 28 -11.34 -1.95 13.58
C ASN A 28 -11.86 -3.16 14.39
N GLY A 29 -11.01 -4.14 14.64
CA GLY A 29 -11.30 -5.29 15.50
C GLY A 29 -12.01 -6.45 14.81
N ALA A 30 -12.18 -6.40 13.49
CA ALA A 30 -12.78 -7.50 12.76
C ALA A 30 -11.75 -8.61 12.51
N LYS A 31 -12.13 -9.85 12.75
CA LYS A 31 -11.34 -11.01 12.34
C LYS A 31 -11.37 -11.10 10.81
N THR A 32 -10.26 -10.76 10.18
CA THR A 32 -10.18 -10.56 8.73
C THR A 32 -9.39 -11.66 8.04
N LEU A 33 -9.92 -12.15 6.93
CA LEU A 33 -9.21 -13.02 5.98
C LEU A 33 -9.04 -12.28 4.67
N LEU A 34 -7.82 -12.27 4.12
CA LEU A 34 -7.57 -11.83 2.76
C LEU A 34 -7.27 -13.05 1.88
N ILE A 35 -7.93 -13.13 0.74
CA ILE A 35 -7.73 -14.19 -0.26
C ILE A 35 -7.16 -13.56 -1.53
N GLU A 36 -5.98 -14.01 -1.94
CA GLU A 36 -5.33 -13.60 -3.19
C GLU A 36 -5.11 -14.83 -4.09
N ARG A 37 -5.42 -14.68 -5.38
CA ARG A 37 -5.26 -15.77 -6.36
C ARG A 37 -3.82 -15.96 -6.84
N THR A 38 -3.02 -14.89 -6.78
CA THR A 38 -1.59 -14.94 -7.13
C THR A 38 -0.78 -15.24 -5.87
N GLY A 39 0.45 -15.65 -6.02
CA GLY A 39 1.35 -15.85 -4.87
C GLY A 39 1.92 -14.56 -4.27
N VAL A 40 1.46 -13.38 -4.74
CA VAL A 40 2.05 -12.08 -4.40
C VAL A 40 0.96 -11.07 -4.08
N LEU A 41 1.14 -10.36 -2.98
CA LEU A 41 0.29 -9.23 -2.59
C LEU A 41 0.75 -7.92 -3.26
N GLY A 42 -0.11 -6.91 -3.23
CA GLY A 42 0.19 -5.57 -3.70
C GLY A 42 -0.29 -5.25 -5.12
N GLY A 43 -0.70 -6.27 -5.89
CA GLY A 43 -1.30 -6.09 -7.21
C GLY A 43 -0.40 -5.33 -8.18
N GLN A 44 -0.89 -4.25 -8.76
CA GLN A 44 -0.13 -3.46 -9.75
C GLN A 44 1.20 -2.91 -9.21
N MET A 45 1.29 -2.59 -7.95
CA MET A 45 2.52 -2.09 -7.34
C MET A 45 3.61 -3.16 -7.24
N SER A 46 3.23 -4.43 -7.27
CA SER A 46 4.13 -5.58 -7.21
C SER A 46 4.39 -6.21 -8.57
N LEU A 47 3.36 -6.26 -9.44
CA LEU A 47 3.36 -7.08 -10.65
C LEU A 47 3.67 -6.30 -11.94
N SER A 48 3.59 -4.96 -11.94
CA SER A 48 3.73 -4.18 -13.16
C SER A 48 5.16 -3.92 -13.62
N GLY A 49 6.15 -4.56 -13.00
CA GLY A 49 7.56 -4.47 -13.41
C GLY A 49 8.31 -3.30 -12.78
N PRO A 50 9.47 -2.91 -13.35
CA PRO A 50 10.42 -2.00 -12.71
C PRO A 50 9.78 -0.65 -12.31
N PRO A 51 10.42 0.08 -11.41
CA PRO A 51 9.82 1.05 -10.51
C PRO A 51 8.86 1.99 -11.21
N GLY A 52 7.58 1.73 -11.01
CA GLY A 52 6.52 2.58 -11.51
C GLY A 52 6.21 3.72 -10.55
N PHE A 53 5.39 4.63 -11.00
CA PHE A 53 4.84 5.70 -10.19
C PHE A 53 3.89 5.10 -9.14
N ALA A 54 4.40 4.80 -7.97
CA ALA A 54 3.64 4.11 -6.94
C ALA A 54 2.71 5.04 -6.16
N TYR A 55 3.23 6.17 -5.75
CA TYR A 55 2.46 7.16 -4.99
C TYR A 55 2.34 8.44 -5.79
N ALA A 56 1.17 8.68 -6.33
CA ALA A 56 0.84 9.92 -7.00
C ALA A 56 -0.14 10.73 -6.16
N ARG A 57 0.09 12.03 -6.05
CA ARG A 57 -0.83 12.96 -5.41
C ARG A 57 -1.04 12.75 -3.90
N LEU A 58 -0.05 12.31 -3.17
CA LEU A 58 -0.13 12.32 -1.70
C LEU A 58 -0.26 13.76 -1.17
N PHE A 59 0.32 14.70 -1.90
CA PHE A 59 0.30 16.13 -1.58
C PHE A 59 -0.24 16.93 -2.75
N ASN A 60 -0.87 18.05 -2.45
CA ASN A 60 -1.38 18.99 -3.44
C ASN A 60 -0.28 19.96 -3.93
N ALA A 61 -0.67 20.88 -4.85
CA ALA A 61 0.24 21.87 -5.43
C ALA A 61 0.92 22.77 -4.39
N GLN A 62 0.27 22.98 -3.26
CA GLN A 62 0.77 23.81 -2.16
C GLN A 62 1.67 23.03 -1.20
N GLY A 63 1.89 21.72 -1.47
CA GLY A 63 2.66 20.85 -0.60
C GLY A 63 1.90 20.41 0.66
N LYS A 64 0.58 20.64 0.69
CA LYS A 64 -0.27 20.14 1.76
C LYS A 64 -0.71 18.72 1.45
N ARG A 65 -0.70 17.86 2.47
CA ARG A 65 -1.14 16.46 2.34
C ARG A 65 -2.62 16.39 1.99
N ASP A 66 -2.94 15.69 0.90
CA ASP A 66 -4.31 15.42 0.44
C ASP A 66 -4.77 13.99 0.78
N VAL A 67 -3.84 13.06 0.88
CA VAL A 67 -4.12 11.64 1.16
C VAL A 67 -3.36 11.20 2.40
N GLY A 68 -4.04 10.49 3.28
CA GLY A 68 -3.49 9.99 4.54
C GLY A 68 -3.82 8.52 4.79
N GLY A 69 -3.76 8.11 6.06
CA GLY A 69 -4.09 6.77 6.51
C GLY A 69 -3.08 5.72 6.05
N ILE A 70 -3.57 4.52 5.71
CA ILE A 70 -2.74 3.36 5.36
C ILE A 70 -1.82 3.66 4.17
N VAL A 71 -2.29 4.40 3.16
CA VAL A 71 -1.49 4.76 1.99
C VAL A 71 -0.28 5.60 2.39
N GLU A 72 -0.47 6.60 3.22
CA GLU A 72 0.65 7.40 3.73
C GLU A 72 1.57 6.59 4.62
N GLU A 73 1.02 5.77 5.49
CA GLU A 73 1.79 4.91 6.39
C GLU A 73 2.73 3.99 5.61
N THR A 74 2.24 3.34 4.55
CA THR A 74 3.08 2.50 3.68
C THR A 74 4.21 3.31 3.04
N TYR A 75 3.92 4.50 2.54
CA TYR A 75 4.94 5.38 1.97
C TYR A 75 6.00 5.79 3.00
N GLN A 76 5.57 6.20 4.20
CA GLN A 76 6.50 6.63 5.24
C GLN A 76 7.38 5.48 5.74
N ARG A 77 6.84 4.27 5.85
CA ARG A 77 7.62 3.08 6.23
C ARG A 77 8.68 2.75 5.17
N LEU A 78 8.32 2.77 3.87
CA LEU A 78 9.27 2.56 2.77
C LEU A 78 10.32 3.67 2.68
N LEU A 79 9.93 4.92 2.86
CA LEU A 79 10.86 6.04 2.86
C LEU A 79 11.89 5.92 4.01
N LYS A 80 11.42 5.59 5.20
CA LYS A 80 12.26 5.41 6.39
C LYS A 80 13.25 4.25 6.23
N SER A 81 12.83 3.17 5.57
CA SER A 81 13.69 2.01 5.29
C SER A 81 14.62 2.19 4.09
N GLY A 82 14.52 3.31 3.36
CA GLY A 82 15.34 3.59 2.18
C GLY A 82 14.85 2.94 0.88
N HIS A 83 13.63 2.41 0.88
CA HIS A 83 13.02 1.71 -0.26
C HIS A 83 11.93 2.52 -0.97
N ALA A 84 11.87 3.82 -0.68
CA ALA A 84 11.14 4.81 -1.46
C ALA A 84 12.00 6.05 -1.66
N LEU A 85 11.81 6.73 -2.77
CA LEU A 85 12.41 8.04 -2.98
C LEU A 85 11.50 9.13 -2.37
N PRO A 86 12.09 10.23 -1.89
CA PRO A 86 11.31 11.41 -1.55
C PRO A 86 10.48 11.87 -2.73
N GLU A 87 9.36 12.48 -2.44
CA GLU A 87 8.48 13.00 -3.50
C GLU A 87 9.20 13.94 -4.45
N TRP A 88 8.94 13.71 -5.73
CA TRP A 88 9.48 14.50 -6.81
C TRP A 88 8.36 15.21 -7.56
N ARG A 89 8.55 16.52 -7.82
CA ARG A 89 7.66 17.31 -8.68
C ARG A 89 8.19 17.28 -10.10
N SER A 90 7.36 16.85 -11.05
CA SER A 90 7.73 16.86 -12.46
C SER A 90 7.88 18.30 -12.96
N PRO A 91 9.06 18.73 -13.43
CA PRO A 91 9.24 20.06 -14.00
C PRO A 91 8.47 20.24 -15.32
N ILE A 92 8.10 19.16 -15.99
CA ILE A 92 7.38 19.17 -17.27
C ILE A 92 5.89 19.49 -17.08
N ARG A 93 5.38 19.36 -15.86
CA ARG A 93 3.97 19.57 -15.54
C ARG A 93 3.77 20.61 -14.44
N GLU A 94 4.40 21.77 -14.57
CA GLU A 94 4.25 22.89 -13.62
C GLU A 94 2.79 23.28 -13.34
N LYS A 95 1.87 23.00 -14.29
CA LYS A 95 0.43 23.25 -14.12
C LYS A 95 -0.34 22.08 -13.51
N ALA A 96 0.23 20.90 -13.45
CA ALA A 96 -0.38 19.74 -12.83
C ALA A 96 0.39 19.45 -11.54
N ALA A 97 -0.21 19.73 -10.43
CA ALA A 97 0.29 19.46 -9.08
C ALA A 97 0.42 17.95 -8.80
N TYR A 98 1.23 17.27 -9.58
CA TYR A 98 1.50 15.85 -9.36
C TYR A 98 2.84 15.70 -8.66
N THR A 99 2.77 15.21 -7.46
CA THR A 99 3.92 14.62 -6.80
C THR A 99 3.94 13.12 -7.11
N PHE A 100 5.13 12.58 -7.27
CA PHE A 100 5.35 11.16 -7.49
C PHE A 100 6.41 10.68 -6.52
N SER A 101 6.31 9.44 -6.12
CA SER A 101 7.38 8.73 -5.46
C SER A 101 7.61 7.40 -6.14
N TYR A 102 8.87 7.00 -6.25
CA TYR A 102 9.26 5.66 -6.68
C TYR A 102 9.45 4.81 -5.45
N ILE A 103 9.05 3.55 -5.55
CA ILE A 103 9.28 2.55 -4.53
C ILE A 103 9.98 1.33 -5.12
N ASP A 104 10.60 0.57 -4.25
CA ASP A 104 11.06 -0.78 -4.52
C ASP A 104 9.86 -1.75 -4.43
N PRO A 105 9.47 -2.43 -5.54
CA PRO A 105 8.31 -3.31 -5.54
C PRO A 105 8.45 -4.52 -4.62
N ASP A 106 9.65 -5.06 -4.47
CA ASP A 106 9.89 -6.24 -3.63
C ASP A 106 9.73 -5.85 -2.16
N TRP A 107 10.23 -4.68 -1.78
CA TRP A 107 10.03 -4.14 -0.43
C TRP A 107 8.59 -3.72 -0.17
N TRP A 108 7.85 -3.31 -1.20
CA TRP A 108 6.42 -3.11 -1.08
C TRP A 108 5.70 -4.39 -0.69
N VAL A 109 6.01 -5.51 -1.35
CA VAL A 109 5.44 -6.83 -1.02
C VAL A 109 5.75 -7.20 0.43
N ALA A 110 7.02 -7.10 0.83
CA ALA A 110 7.45 -7.41 2.19
C ALA A 110 6.71 -6.55 3.24
N LEU A 111 6.62 -5.25 2.98
CA LEU A 111 5.94 -4.31 3.88
C LEU A 111 4.46 -4.63 4.06
N VAL A 112 3.73 -4.93 2.98
CA VAL A 112 2.29 -5.20 3.11
C VAL A 112 2.01 -6.52 3.81
N PHE A 113 2.89 -7.51 3.69
CA PHE A 113 2.83 -8.72 4.50
C PHE A 113 3.08 -8.41 5.98
N GLU A 114 4.14 -7.68 6.30
CA GLU A 114 4.45 -7.25 7.67
C GLU A 114 3.27 -6.52 8.31
N MET A 115 2.70 -5.54 7.61
CA MET A 115 1.56 -4.78 8.11
C MET A 115 0.32 -5.62 8.34
N MET A 116 0.08 -6.64 7.53
CA MET A 116 -1.03 -7.58 7.74
C MET A 116 -0.78 -8.52 8.91
N GLU A 117 0.43 -9.02 9.07
CA GLU A 117 0.81 -9.83 10.23
C GLU A 117 0.69 -9.04 11.54
N GLU A 118 1.11 -7.76 11.56
CA GLU A 118 0.94 -6.87 12.71
C GLU A 118 -0.52 -6.76 13.15
N GLU A 119 -1.46 -6.81 12.22
CA GLU A 119 -2.90 -6.67 12.49
C GLU A 119 -3.64 -8.02 12.60
N GLY A 120 -2.95 -9.13 12.38
CA GLY A 120 -3.55 -10.47 12.48
C GLY A 120 -4.47 -10.84 11.32
N VAL A 121 -4.19 -10.33 10.11
CA VAL A 121 -4.89 -10.70 8.87
C VAL A 121 -4.38 -12.03 8.33
#